data_09b523719d413afd7a97461b564c6d01
#
_entry.id   09b523719d413afd7a97461b564c6d01
#
_cell.length_a   1.000
_cell.length_b   1.000
_cell.length_c   1.000
_cell.angle_alpha   90.00
_cell.angle_beta   90.00
_cell.angle_gamma   90.00
#
_symmetry.space_group_name_H-M   'P 1'
#
loop_
_entity.id
_entity.type
_entity.pdbx_description
1 polymer ?
#
loop_
_entity_poly.entity_id
_entity_poly.type
_entity_poly.pdbx_seq_one_letter_code
_entity_poly.pdbx_strand_id
1 'polypeptide(L)'
;MSLRKEASQGNLGEISLGELTQKKGNSEGVKSFGQMLSQDHSTSNAKATTLAKSLGVTPPTEPKPEAKKEYDTLSKLSGDAFDKEFVHHMVADHKKDISEFKRQANGNDEVASFAKDTLPTLQKPLDTAQSLAHGKSASR
;
A
#
# COMPACT_ATOMS: atom_id res chain seq x y z
N MET A 1 15.44 10.82 -0.28
CA MET A 1 14.10 10.98 0.32
C MET A 1 14.03 10.22 1.63
N SER A 2 13.40 10.78 2.64
CA SER A 2 13.30 10.11 3.94
C SER A 2 12.28 8.97 3.89
N LEU A 3 12.49 7.95 4.71
CA LEU A 3 11.55 6.82 4.83
C LEU A 3 10.14 7.30 5.25
N ARG A 4 10.07 8.30 6.12
CA ARG A 4 8.78 8.86 6.57
C ARG A 4 7.98 9.43 5.40
N LYS A 5 8.64 10.19 4.54
CA LYS A 5 7.99 10.78 3.36
C LYS A 5 7.57 9.69 2.39
N GLU A 6 8.43 8.71 2.16
CA GLU A 6 8.12 7.58 1.28
C GLU A 6 6.96 6.76 1.79
N ALA A 7 6.91 6.51 3.11
CA ALA A 7 5.82 5.76 3.72
C ALA A 7 4.49 6.49 3.57
N SER A 8 4.47 7.81 3.82
CA SER A 8 3.26 8.62 3.67
C SER A 8 2.79 8.65 2.22
N GLN A 9 3.71 8.84 1.27
CA GLN A 9 3.35 8.84 -0.15
C GLN A 9 2.86 7.46 -0.60
N GLY A 10 3.47 6.39 -0.09
CA GLY A 10 3.03 5.03 -0.35
C GLY A 10 1.62 4.80 0.18
N ASN A 11 1.32 5.24 1.39
CA ASN A 11 -0.01 5.13 1.97
C ASN A 11 -1.06 5.87 1.12
N LEU A 12 -0.74 7.08 0.68
CA LEU A 12 -1.66 7.86 -0.16
C LEU A 12 -1.95 7.13 -1.47
N GLY A 13 -0.92 6.57 -2.09
CA GLY A 13 -1.08 5.79 -3.33
C GLY A 13 -1.95 4.57 -3.14
N GLU A 14 -1.70 3.81 -2.06
CA GLU A 14 -2.46 2.59 -1.77
C GLU A 14 -3.92 2.88 -1.39
N ILE A 15 -4.17 3.99 -0.69
CA ILE A 15 -5.54 4.42 -0.39
C ILE A 15 -6.29 4.69 -1.69
N SER A 16 -5.70 5.45 -2.61
CA SER A 16 -6.31 5.77 -3.90
C SER A 16 -6.57 4.51 -4.73
N LEU A 17 -5.58 3.61 -4.81
CA LEU A 17 -5.72 2.37 -5.56
C LEU A 17 -6.76 1.45 -4.92
N GLY A 18 -6.81 1.40 -3.60
CA GLY A 18 -7.83 0.63 -2.87
C GLY A 18 -9.24 1.12 -3.17
N GLU A 19 -9.44 2.42 -3.20
CA GLU A 19 -10.73 3.00 -3.53
C GLU A 19 -11.12 2.71 -4.99
N LEU A 20 -10.19 2.86 -5.92
CA LEU A 20 -10.44 2.53 -7.32
C LEU A 20 -10.81 1.05 -7.47
N THR A 21 -10.12 0.18 -6.77
CA THR A 21 -10.33 -1.27 -6.85
C THR A 21 -11.69 -1.69 -6.31
N GLN A 22 -12.20 -0.99 -5.29
CA GLN A 22 -13.57 -1.24 -4.82
C GLN A 22 -14.60 -0.94 -5.90
N LYS A 23 -14.33 0.04 -6.76
CA LYS A 23 -15.24 0.43 -7.85
C LYS A 23 -15.07 -0.43 -9.10
N LYS A 24 -13.84 -0.76 -9.46
CA LYS A 24 -13.53 -1.38 -10.75
C LYS A 24 -13.13 -2.85 -10.66
N GLY A 25 -12.84 -3.38 -9.49
CA GLY A 25 -12.50 -4.77 -9.32
C GLY A 25 -13.60 -5.69 -9.86
N ASN A 26 -13.20 -6.81 -10.45
CA ASN A 26 -14.13 -7.77 -11.04
C ASN A 26 -14.55 -8.83 -10.03
N SER A 27 -13.59 -9.48 -9.35
CA SER A 27 -13.92 -10.51 -8.37
C SER A 27 -14.20 -9.91 -6.99
N GLU A 28 -14.99 -10.61 -6.19
CA GLU A 28 -15.26 -10.19 -4.82
C GLU A 28 -13.99 -10.16 -3.97
N GLY A 29 -13.07 -11.11 -4.22
CA GLY A 29 -11.78 -11.13 -3.52
C GLY A 29 -10.96 -9.88 -3.79
N VAL A 30 -10.91 -9.43 -5.04
CA VAL A 30 -10.18 -8.22 -5.42
C VAL A 30 -10.85 -6.98 -4.82
N LYS A 31 -12.17 -6.89 -4.85
CA LYS A 31 -12.90 -5.76 -4.23
C LYS A 31 -12.66 -5.69 -2.72
N SER A 32 -12.73 -6.84 -2.04
CA SER A 32 -12.45 -6.91 -0.60
C SER A 32 -11.03 -6.51 -0.28
N PHE A 33 -10.09 -6.90 -1.12
CA PHE A 33 -8.70 -6.50 -0.99
C PHE A 33 -8.56 -4.99 -1.12
N GLY A 34 -9.25 -4.38 -2.08
CA GLY A 34 -9.26 -2.92 -2.24
C GLY A 34 -9.76 -2.21 -0.99
N GLN A 35 -10.80 -2.72 -0.37
CA GLN A 35 -11.33 -2.16 0.88
C GLN A 35 -10.29 -2.27 2.01
N MET A 36 -9.66 -3.43 2.15
CA MET A 36 -8.63 -3.65 3.15
C MET A 36 -7.45 -2.68 2.95
N LEU A 37 -7.01 -2.51 1.71
CA LEU A 37 -5.92 -1.59 1.39
C LEU A 37 -6.24 -0.16 1.81
N SER A 38 -7.42 0.34 1.45
CA SER A 38 -7.78 1.72 1.78
C SER A 38 -7.89 1.92 3.30
N GLN A 39 -8.44 0.96 4.03
CA GLN A 39 -8.59 1.04 5.47
C GLN A 39 -7.24 0.93 6.19
N ASP A 40 -6.44 -0.08 5.87
CA ASP A 40 -5.17 -0.31 6.55
C ASP A 40 -4.17 0.81 6.26
N HIS A 41 -4.13 1.29 5.02
CA HIS A 41 -3.21 2.37 4.67
C HIS A 41 -3.68 3.73 5.19
N SER A 42 -4.98 3.94 5.38
CA SER A 42 -5.49 5.15 6.06
C SER A 42 -5.02 5.17 7.51
N THR A 43 -5.06 4.03 8.20
CA THR A 43 -4.57 3.90 9.57
C THR A 43 -3.08 4.16 9.63
N SER A 44 -2.30 3.55 8.74
CA SER A 44 -0.85 3.75 8.68
C SER A 44 -0.50 5.20 8.34
N ASN A 45 -1.27 5.83 7.46
CA ASN A 45 -1.03 7.22 7.09
C ASN A 45 -1.28 8.17 8.26
N ALA A 46 -2.29 7.89 9.08
CA ALA A 46 -2.54 8.69 10.28
C ALA A 46 -1.35 8.63 11.24
N LYS A 47 -0.77 7.43 11.43
CA LYS A 47 0.43 7.27 12.27
C LYS A 47 1.63 7.98 11.68
N ALA A 48 1.85 7.87 10.38
CA ALA A 48 2.96 8.53 9.70
C ALA A 48 2.84 10.05 9.77
N THR A 49 1.62 10.56 9.63
CA THR A 49 1.34 11.99 9.75
C THR A 49 1.64 12.51 11.15
N THR A 50 1.21 11.76 12.17
CA THR A 50 1.48 12.11 13.57
C THR A 50 2.98 12.16 13.83
N LEU A 51 3.72 11.17 13.35
CA LEU A 51 5.17 11.11 13.51
C LEU A 51 5.85 12.29 12.81
N ALA A 52 5.46 12.60 11.59
CA ALA A 52 6.02 13.72 10.84
C ALA A 52 5.82 15.03 11.58
N LYS A 53 4.62 15.26 12.09
CA LYS A 53 4.30 16.47 12.84
C LYS A 53 5.11 16.57 14.13
N SER A 54 5.30 15.47 14.85
CA SER A 54 6.09 15.44 16.07
C SER A 54 7.55 15.80 15.82
N LEU A 55 8.02 15.56 14.60
CA LEU A 55 9.40 15.85 14.18
C LEU A 55 9.52 17.19 13.45
N GLY A 56 8.45 17.98 13.39
CA GLY A 56 8.46 19.27 12.74
C GLY A 56 8.51 19.19 11.22
N VAL A 57 8.09 18.06 10.64
CA VAL A 57 8.11 17.82 9.19
C VAL A 57 6.69 17.88 8.64
N THR A 58 6.51 18.59 7.53
CA THR A 58 5.22 18.66 6.86
C THR A 58 4.94 17.34 6.12
N PRO A 59 3.82 16.66 6.42
CA PRO A 59 3.49 15.41 5.72
C PRO A 59 3.20 15.69 4.24
N PRO A 60 3.54 14.76 3.33
CA PRO A 60 3.15 14.90 1.92
C PRO A 60 1.64 14.77 1.76
N THR A 61 1.10 15.41 0.74
CA THR A 61 -0.33 15.40 0.43
C THR A 61 -0.65 14.65 -0.86
N GLU A 62 0.36 14.19 -1.57
CA GLU A 62 0.19 13.49 -2.84
C GLU A 62 1.02 12.22 -2.87
N PRO A 63 0.53 11.18 -3.59
CA PRO A 63 1.30 9.96 -3.80
C PRO A 63 2.48 10.23 -4.73
N LYS A 64 3.37 9.23 -4.84
CA LYS A 64 4.49 9.29 -5.77
C LYS A 64 4.01 9.32 -7.23
N PRO A 65 4.79 9.89 -8.16
CA PRO A 65 4.43 9.86 -9.58
C PRO A 65 4.16 8.46 -10.13
N GLU A 66 4.91 7.47 -9.69
CA GLU A 66 4.72 6.07 -10.10
C GLU A 66 3.34 5.54 -9.71
N ALA A 67 2.85 5.91 -8.53
CA ALA A 67 1.52 5.51 -8.06
C ALA A 67 0.42 6.20 -8.88
N LYS A 68 0.61 7.46 -9.22
CA LYS A 68 -0.33 8.17 -10.09
C LYS A 68 -0.41 7.54 -11.46
N LYS A 69 0.74 7.14 -12.00
CA LYS A 69 0.83 6.48 -13.31
C LYS A 69 0.11 5.13 -13.27
N GLU A 70 0.31 4.35 -12.23
CA GLU A 70 -0.37 3.07 -12.06
C GLU A 70 -1.87 3.25 -11.92
N TYR A 71 -2.31 4.26 -11.17
CA TYR A 71 -3.72 4.60 -11.07
C TYR A 71 -4.32 4.88 -12.45
N ASP A 72 -3.64 5.68 -13.26
CA ASP A 72 -4.10 5.99 -14.62
C ASP A 72 -4.17 4.75 -15.49
N THR A 73 -3.18 3.88 -15.41
CA THR A 73 -3.14 2.62 -16.16
C THR A 73 -4.33 1.74 -15.77
N LEU A 74 -4.56 1.55 -14.47
CA LEU A 74 -5.65 0.74 -13.96
C LEU A 74 -7.02 1.33 -14.29
N SER A 75 -7.15 2.65 -14.33
CA SER A 75 -8.40 3.33 -14.66
C SER A 75 -8.90 2.98 -16.06
N LYS A 76 -8.01 2.58 -16.94
CA LYS A 76 -8.33 2.22 -18.32
C LYS A 76 -8.67 0.75 -18.50
N LEU A 77 -8.48 -0.07 -17.46
CA LEU A 77 -8.74 -1.49 -17.50
C LEU A 77 -10.07 -1.82 -16.83
N SER A 78 -10.59 -3.01 -17.12
CA SER A 78 -11.81 -3.53 -16.51
C SER A 78 -11.79 -5.05 -16.51
N GLY A 79 -12.72 -5.68 -15.77
CA GLY A 79 -12.84 -7.14 -15.72
C GLY A 79 -11.57 -7.82 -15.25
N ASP A 80 -11.26 -8.97 -15.84
CA ASP A 80 -10.09 -9.77 -15.46
C ASP A 80 -8.77 -9.03 -15.71
N ALA A 81 -8.72 -8.19 -16.73
CA ALA A 81 -7.51 -7.42 -17.03
C ALA A 81 -7.18 -6.46 -15.90
N PHE A 82 -8.19 -5.79 -15.34
CA PHE A 82 -8.02 -4.94 -14.16
C PHE A 82 -7.49 -5.77 -12.99
N ASP A 83 -8.14 -6.88 -12.68
CA ASP A 83 -7.79 -7.72 -11.53
C ASP A 83 -6.35 -8.23 -11.63
N LYS A 84 -5.95 -8.73 -12.80
CA LYS A 84 -4.60 -9.25 -13.02
C LYS A 84 -3.53 -8.18 -12.84
N GLU A 85 -3.72 -7.01 -13.45
CA GLU A 85 -2.75 -5.92 -13.35
C GLU A 85 -2.66 -5.40 -11.93
N PHE A 86 -3.80 -5.24 -11.26
CA PHE A 86 -3.83 -4.77 -9.88
C PHE A 86 -3.10 -5.73 -8.94
N VAL A 87 -3.42 -7.03 -9.02
CA VAL A 87 -2.78 -8.04 -8.15
C VAL A 87 -1.28 -8.11 -8.42
N HIS A 88 -0.87 -8.09 -9.69
CA HIS A 88 0.54 -8.11 -10.06
C HIS A 88 1.28 -6.91 -9.47
N HIS A 89 0.70 -5.74 -9.60
CA HIS A 89 1.28 -4.50 -9.06
C HIS A 89 1.40 -4.58 -7.54
N MET A 90 0.37 -5.07 -6.87
CA MET A 90 0.36 -5.17 -5.41
C MET A 90 1.43 -6.12 -4.88
N VAL A 91 1.64 -7.26 -5.54
CA VAL A 91 2.70 -8.21 -5.15
C VAL A 91 4.06 -7.54 -5.28
N ALA A 92 4.34 -6.94 -6.43
CA ALA A 92 5.64 -6.32 -6.70
C ALA A 92 5.92 -5.15 -5.74
N ASP A 93 4.93 -4.29 -5.56
CA ASP A 93 5.06 -3.08 -4.76
C ASP A 93 5.25 -3.40 -3.28
N HIS A 94 4.45 -4.32 -2.75
CA HIS A 94 4.55 -4.69 -1.34
C HIS A 94 5.84 -5.43 -1.02
N LYS A 95 6.34 -6.27 -1.92
CA LYS A 95 7.65 -6.89 -1.75
C LYS A 95 8.76 -5.85 -1.65
N LYS A 96 8.72 -4.86 -2.52
CA LYS A 96 9.70 -3.78 -2.53
C LYS A 96 9.64 -2.97 -1.22
N ASP A 97 8.45 -2.59 -0.80
CA ASP A 97 8.26 -1.79 0.41
C ASP A 97 8.68 -2.56 1.66
N ILE A 98 8.33 -3.83 1.76
CA ILE A 98 8.72 -4.68 2.89
C ILE A 98 10.24 -4.77 2.98
N SER A 99 10.91 -4.97 1.85
CA SER A 99 12.37 -5.04 1.80
C SER A 99 13.00 -3.75 2.33
N GLU A 100 12.49 -2.61 1.90
CA GLU A 100 12.98 -1.30 2.35
C GLU A 100 12.74 -1.08 3.84
N PHE A 101 11.54 -1.42 4.32
CA PHE A 101 11.20 -1.24 5.74
C PHE A 101 12.00 -2.17 6.64
N LYS A 102 12.26 -3.41 6.21
CA LYS A 102 13.11 -4.34 6.96
C LYS A 102 14.53 -3.78 7.14
N ARG A 103 15.06 -3.20 6.08
CA ARG A 103 16.40 -2.59 6.14
C ARG A 103 16.43 -1.45 7.14
N GLN A 104 15.41 -0.58 7.15
CA GLN A 104 15.33 0.55 8.07
C GLN A 104 15.03 0.12 9.51
N ALA A 105 14.37 -1.00 9.70
CA ALA A 105 14.01 -1.50 11.03
C ALA A 105 15.20 -1.97 11.86
N ASN A 106 16.38 -2.11 11.27
CA ASN A 106 17.59 -2.56 11.96
C ASN A 106 18.21 -1.48 12.85
N GLY A 107 17.75 -0.23 12.76
CA GLY A 107 18.25 0.85 13.60
C GLY A 107 17.58 0.90 14.97
N ASN A 108 17.93 1.94 15.75
CA ASN A 108 17.41 2.14 17.11
C ASN A 108 16.72 3.49 17.31
N ASP A 109 16.48 4.23 16.24
CA ASP A 109 15.84 5.54 16.31
C ASP A 109 14.32 5.43 16.09
N GLU A 110 13.66 6.59 16.07
CA GLU A 110 12.20 6.66 15.86
C GLU A 110 11.78 6.13 14.50
N VAL A 111 12.62 6.30 13.48
CA VAL A 111 12.35 5.80 12.13
C VAL A 111 12.38 4.28 12.13
N ALA A 112 13.34 3.68 12.83
CA ALA A 112 13.41 2.21 12.95
C ALA A 112 12.19 1.66 13.68
N SER A 113 11.76 2.32 14.75
CA SER A 113 10.56 1.93 15.49
C SER A 113 9.32 2.01 14.60
N PHE A 114 9.19 3.09 13.84
CA PHE A 114 8.09 3.25 12.89
C PHE A 114 8.11 2.15 11.83
N ALA A 115 9.30 1.82 11.32
CA ALA A 115 9.44 0.76 10.32
C ALA A 115 8.99 -0.60 10.87
N LYS A 116 9.39 -0.93 12.10
CA LYS A 116 8.99 -2.17 12.76
C LYS A 116 7.47 -2.25 12.94
N ASP A 117 6.85 -1.14 13.34
CA ASP A 117 5.40 -1.10 13.56
C ASP A 117 4.62 -1.19 12.25
N THR A 118 5.20 -0.74 11.16
CA THR A 118 4.54 -0.72 9.85
C THR A 118 4.63 -2.05 9.12
N LEU A 119 5.67 -2.85 9.37
CA LEU A 119 5.89 -4.11 8.65
C LEU A 119 4.68 -5.06 8.63
N PRO A 120 3.96 -5.29 9.74
CA PRO A 120 2.78 -6.16 9.69
C PRO A 120 1.69 -5.62 8.76
N THR A 121 1.54 -4.31 8.67
CA THR A 121 0.57 -3.67 7.78
C THR A 121 0.89 -3.91 6.30
N LEU A 122 2.18 -4.10 5.98
CA LEU A 122 2.62 -4.39 4.62
C LEU A 122 2.58 -5.89 4.32
N GLN A 123 2.87 -6.73 5.31
CA GLN A 123 2.92 -8.19 5.11
C GLN A 123 1.53 -8.76 4.83
N LYS A 124 0.51 -8.30 5.52
CA LYS A 124 -0.85 -8.76 5.33
C LYS A 124 -1.37 -8.54 3.91
N PRO A 125 -1.24 -7.33 3.32
CA PRO A 125 -1.62 -7.14 1.91
C PRO A 125 -0.81 -7.99 0.95
N LEU A 126 0.48 -8.20 1.20
CA LEU A 126 1.29 -9.05 0.34
C LEU A 126 0.75 -10.49 0.34
N ASP A 127 0.46 -11.04 1.51
CA ASP A 127 -0.07 -12.39 1.63
C ASP A 127 -1.40 -12.52 0.88
N THR A 128 -2.27 -11.51 1.00
CA THR A 128 -3.55 -11.49 0.31
C THR A 128 -3.35 -11.41 -1.21
N ALA A 129 -2.46 -10.53 -1.67
CA ALA A 129 -2.18 -10.37 -3.10
C ALA A 129 -1.61 -11.66 -3.69
N GLN A 130 -0.71 -12.33 -2.97
CA GLN A 130 -0.15 -13.60 -3.42
C GLN A 130 -1.21 -14.69 -3.51
N SER A 131 -2.13 -14.72 -2.54
CA SER A 131 -3.25 -15.66 -2.58
C SER A 131 -4.14 -15.43 -3.80
N LEU A 132 -4.44 -14.18 -4.12
CA LEU A 132 -5.23 -13.82 -5.29
C LEU A 132 -4.50 -14.14 -6.59
N ALA A 133 -3.18 -13.93 -6.63
CA ALA A 133 -2.36 -14.28 -7.79
C ALA A 133 -2.39 -15.78 -8.08
N HIS A 134 -2.60 -16.61 -7.05
CA HIS A 134 -2.72 -18.07 -7.20
C HIS A 134 -4.18 -18.54 -7.29
N GLY A 135 -5.13 -17.63 -7.51
CA GLY A 135 -6.53 -17.96 -7.68
C GLY A 135 -7.28 -18.30 -6.40
N LYS A 136 -6.72 -17.93 -5.23
CA LYS A 136 -7.36 -18.21 -3.94
C LYS A 136 -8.20 -17.02 -3.49
N SER A 137 -9.20 -17.30 -2.64
CA SER A 137 -10.06 -16.27 -2.10
C SER A 137 -9.30 -15.40 -1.07
N ALA A 138 -9.46 -14.07 -1.16
CA ALA A 138 -8.89 -13.14 -0.21
C ALA A 138 -9.65 -13.09 1.12
N SER A 139 -10.87 -13.63 1.16
CA SER A 139 -11.74 -13.55 2.34
C SER A 139 -11.49 -14.64 3.37
N ARG A 140 -10.44 -15.38 3.24
CA ARG A 140 -10.09 -16.44 4.17
C ARG A 140 -8.91 -16.15 5.04
#